data_8d415b9acf878fd9176f957b60d6c2e7
#
_entry.id   8d415b9acf878fd9176f957b60d6c2e7
#
_cell.length_a   1.000
_cell.length_b   1.000
_cell.length_c   1.000
_cell.angle_alpha   90.00
_cell.angle_beta   90.00
_cell.angle_gamma   90.00
#
_symmetry.space_group_name_H-M   'P 1'
#
loop_
_entity.id
_entity.type
_entity.pdbx_description
1 polymer ?
#
loop_
_entity_poly.entity_id
_entity_poly.type
_entity_poly.pdbx_seq_one_letter_code
_entity_poly.pdbx_strand_id
1 'polypeptide(L)'
;SPYNSYYGKGIYNNSTDNTIEVTAPLNKDIVIMFKNIYSGRMVRNEYIRANTKFSLTGIPYGNYKFFYLYGDDWSSNANFKGGVAKGNFLKDKGVGKSDKFFDVEFERGYTGTYSLKLQLYTNGNLSTVEGSESDL
;
A
#
# COMPACT_ATOMS: atom_id res chain seq x y z
N SER A 1 -5.13 -0.17 -9.79
CA SER A 1 -5.94 -0.19 -8.56
C SER A 1 -6.80 -1.45 -8.49
N PRO A 2 -6.19 -2.59 -8.20
CA PRO A 2 -6.84 -3.89 -8.37
C PRO A 2 -8.02 -4.13 -7.42
N TYR A 3 -8.10 -3.40 -6.30
CA TYR A 3 -9.17 -3.59 -5.32
C TYR A 3 -10.19 -2.46 -5.28
N ASN A 4 -10.31 -1.68 -6.35
CA ASN A 4 -11.29 -0.59 -6.37
C ASN A 4 -12.74 -1.07 -6.24
N SER A 5 -13.04 -2.27 -6.71
CA SER A 5 -14.38 -2.83 -6.55
C SER A 5 -14.73 -3.15 -5.09
N TYR A 6 -13.73 -3.34 -4.25
CA TYR A 6 -13.91 -3.64 -2.83
C TYR A 6 -13.79 -2.38 -1.95
N TYR A 7 -12.70 -1.63 -2.13
CA TYR A 7 -12.44 -0.44 -1.31
C TYR A 7 -13.04 0.85 -1.87
N GLY A 8 -13.53 0.82 -3.11
CA GLY A 8 -13.95 2.01 -3.83
C GLY A 8 -12.78 2.67 -4.54
N LYS A 9 -13.09 3.70 -5.31
CA LYS A 9 -12.08 4.52 -5.97
C LYS A 9 -11.20 5.21 -4.94
N GLY A 10 -9.96 5.50 -5.32
CA GLY A 10 -9.06 6.22 -4.45
C GLY A 10 -9.61 7.57 -4.01
N ILE A 11 -9.19 8.01 -2.84
CA ILE A 11 -9.54 9.32 -2.30
C ILE A 11 -8.40 10.28 -2.62
N TYR A 12 -8.72 11.37 -3.31
CA TYR A 12 -7.74 12.33 -3.82
C TYR A 12 -8.03 13.72 -3.29
N ASN A 13 -6.99 14.47 -3.02
CA ASN A 13 -7.08 15.91 -2.83
C ASN A 13 -6.12 16.57 -3.82
N ASN A 14 -6.64 17.00 -4.96
CA ASN A 14 -5.83 17.58 -6.04
C ASN A 14 -5.33 19.00 -5.72
N SER A 15 -5.72 19.55 -4.60
CA SER A 15 -5.21 20.86 -4.16
C SER A 15 -3.90 20.74 -3.38
N THR A 16 -3.40 19.52 -3.13
CA THR A 16 -2.13 19.29 -2.47
C THR A 16 -1.12 18.64 -3.42
N ASP A 17 0.16 18.87 -3.14
CA ASP A 17 1.27 18.18 -3.80
C ASP A 17 1.76 16.97 -2.99
N ASN A 18 0.99 16.55 -2.00
CA ASN A 18 1.36 15.41 -1.18
C ASN A 18 1.50 14.15 -2.03
N THR A 19 2.64 13.51 -1.93
CA THR A 19 3.01 12.38 -2.77
C THR A 19 3.65 11.29 -1.93
N ILE A 20 3.28 10.05 -2.20
CA ILE A 20 3.98 8.89 -1.66
C ILE A 20 4.62 8.16 -2.83
N GLU A 21 5.94 8.08 -2.81
CA GLU A 21 6.72 7.39 -3.81
C GLU A 21 7.08 6.00 -3.27
N VAL A 22 6.62 4.96 -3.94
CA VAL A 22 6.80 3.58 -3.49
C VAL A 22 7.72 2.86 -4.46
N THR A 23 8.76 2.22 -3.93
CA THR A 23 9.65 1.34 -4.69
C THR A 23 9.36 -0.10 -4.28
N ALA A 24 8.97 -0.93 -5.24
CA ALA A 24 8.71 -2.34 -5.00
C ALA A 24 10.01 -3.11 -4.77
N PRO A 25 9.95 -4.28 -4.11
CA PRO A 25 11.12 -5.15 -3.96
C PRO A 25 11.71 -5.57 -5.31
N LEU A 26 12.96 -6.01 -5.30
CA LEU A 26 13.68 -6.36 -6.52
C LEU A 26 13.04 -7.50 -7.31
N ASN A 27 12.46 -8.47 -6.61
CA ASN A 27 12.02 -9.73 -7.22
C ASN A 27 10.59 -10.13 -6.88
N LYS A 28 9.79 -9.21 -6.39
CA LYS A 28 8.37 -9.45 -6.08
C LYS A 28 7.52 -8.27 -6.53
N ASP A 29 6.41 -8.57 -7.20
CA ASP A 29 5.36 -7.59 -7.41
C ASP A 29 4.62 -7.37 -6.10
N ILE A 30 4.02 -6.21 -5.96
CA ILE A 30 3.26 -5.85 -4.75
C ILE A 30 1.93 -5.20 -5.12
N VAL A 31 0.99 -5.26 -4.17
CA VAL A 31 -0.14 -4.33 -4.13
C VAL A 31 0.01 -3.54 -2.83
N ILE A 32 0.26 -2.25 -2.96
CA ILE A 32 0.40 -1.34 -1.81
C ILE A 32 -0.94 -0.71 -1.49
N MET A 33 -1.24 -0.55 -0.21
CA MET A 33 -2.49 0.05 0.25
C MET A 33 -2.19 1.01 1.40
N PHE A 34 -2.88 2.16 1.40
CA PHE A 34 -2.75 3.16 2.45
C PHE A 34 -4.09 3.36 3.14
N LYS A 35 -4.09 3.19 4.45
CA LYS A 35 -5.28 3.30 5.29
C LYS A 35 -5.15 4.52 6.21
N ASN A 36 -6.15 5.39 6.20
CA ASN A 36 -6.22 6.47 7.18
C ASN A 36 -6.45 5.87 8.57
N ILE A 37 -5.60 6.22 9.54
CA ILE A 37 -5.64 5.59 10.85
C ILE A 37 -6.84 6.01 11.70
N TYR A 38 -7.44 7.15 11.41
CA TYR A 38 -8.60 7.65 12.16
C TYR A 38 -9.92 7.17 11.57
N SER A 39 -10.07 7.22 10.24
CA SER A 39 -11.31 6.80 9.59
C SER A 39 -11.37 5.30 9.30
N GLY A 40 -10.22 4.64 9.26
CA GLY A 40 -10.12 3.26 8.84
C GLY A 40 -10.33 3.02 7.34
N ARG A 41 -10.41 4.10 6.55
CA ARG A 41 -10.67 3.99 5.11
C ARG A 41 -9.36 3.80 4.33
N MET A 42 -9.42 2.90 3.36
CA MET A 42 -8.34 2.70 2.41
C MET A 42 -8.40 3.82 1.36
N VAL A 43 -7.37 4.69 1.32
CA VAL A 43 -7.37 5.83 0.41
C VAL A 43 -6.77 5.51 -0.96
N ARG A 44 -5.90 4.53 -1.02
CA ARG A 44 -5.29 4.06 -2.29
C ARG A 44 -4.96 2.58 -2.23
N ASN A 45 -5.05 1.93 -3.38
CA ASN A 45 -4.46 0.62 -3.61
C ASN A 45 -3.87 0.61 -5.02
N GLU A 46 -2.62 0.15 -5.16
CA GLU A 46 -1.92 0.13 -6.44
C GLU A 46 -1.06 -1.11 -6.61
N TYR A 47 -1.10 -1.68 -7.81
CA TYR A 47 -0.22 -2.78 -8.20
C TYR A 47 1.08 -2.19 -8.75
N ILE A 48 2.21 -2.61 -8.17
CA ILE A 48 3.53 -2.11 -8.57
C ILE A 48 4.40 -3.31 -8.90
N ARG A 49 4.96 -3.31 -10.10
CA ARG A 49 5.85 -4.39 -10.53
C ARG A 49 7.16 -4.39 -9.76
N ALA A 50 7.73 -5.58 -9.64
CA ALA A 50 9.05 -5.76 -9.02
C ALA A 50 10.07 -4.79 -9.60
N ASN A 51 10.91 -4.25 -8.73
CA ASN A 51 12.00 -3.36 -9.10
C ASN A 51 11.57 -2.09 -9.87
N THR A 52 10.35 -1.62 -9.61
CA THR A 52 9.86 -0.37 -10.19
C THR A 52 9.40 0.59 -9.10
N LYS A 53 9.25 1.85 -9.48
CA LYS A 53 8.83 2.93 -8.61
C LYS A 53 7.52 3.50 -9.13
N PHE A 54 6.62 3.83 -8.22
CA PHE A 54 5.33 4.44 -8.54
C PHE A 54 5.04 5.58 -7.57
N SER A 55 4.55 6.70 -8.08
CA SER A 55 4.20 7.86 -7.26
C SER A 55 2.69 7.98 -7.14
N LEU A 56 2.21 7.96 -5.89
CA LEU A 56 0.81 8.22 -5.58
C LEU A 56 0.68 9.69 -5.22
N THR A 57 -0.03 10.43 -6.05
CA THR A 57 -0.16 11.89 -5.90
C THR A 57 -1.50 12.28 -5.30
N GLY A 58 -1.63 13.54 -4.89
CA GLY A 58 -2.90 14.06 -4.36
C GLY A 58 -3.34 13.36 -3.09
N ILE A 59 -2.42 13.01 -2.21
CA ILE A 59 -2.75 12.35 -0.96
C ILE A 59 -3.41 13.38 -0.01
N PRO A 60 -4.64 13.11 0.48
CA PRO A 60 -5.26 14.01 1.44
C PRO A 60 -4.44 14.18 2.71
N TYR A 61 -4.62 15.30 3.38
CA TYR A 61 -4.03 15.46 4.70
C TYR A 61 -4.55 14.38 5.65
N GLY A 62 -3.67 13.88 6.49
CA GLY A 62 -4.02 12.83 7.43
C GLY A 62 -2.82 11.97 7.78
N ASN A 63 -3.06 10.98 8.61
CA ASN A 63 -2.07 10.01 9.04
C ASN A 63 -2.43 8.66 8.47
N TYR A 64 -1.44 7.97 7.88
CA TYR A 64 -1.67 6.75 7.15
C TYR A 64 -0.75 5.64 7.62
N LYS A 65 -1.32 4.44 7.71
CA LYS A 65 -0.55 3.20 7.75
C LYS A 65 -0.57 2.58 6.38
N PHE A 66 0.46 1.80 6.08
CA PHE A 66 0.50 1.09 4.82
C PHE A 66 0.51 -0.41 5.03
N PHE A 67 -0.04 -1.10 4.04
CA PHE A 67 -0.05 -2.55 3.93
C PHE A 67 0.37 -2.90 2.51
N TYR A 68 1.00 -4.05 2.33
CA TYR A 68 1.29 -4.52 0.99
C TYR A 68 1.20 -6.04 0.92
N LEU A 69 0.56 -6.49 -0.16
CA LEU A 69 0.65 -7.87 -0.60
C LEU A 69 1.88 -7.99 -1.48
N TYR A 70 2.59 -9.10 -1.38
CA TYR A 70 3.66 -9.42 -2.31
C TYR A 70 3.53 -10.87 -2.76
N GLY A 71 4.09 -11.17 -3.92
CA GLY A 71 4.09 -12.54 -4.41
C GLY A 71 4.38 -12.64 -5.89
N ASP A 72 4.13 -13.84 -6.40
CA ASP A 72 4.27 -14.20 -7.80
C ASP A 72 2.94 -14.68 -8.35
N ASP A 73 2.80 -14.65 -9.68
CA ASP A 73 1.64 -15.16 -10.40
C ASP A 73 0.33 -14.53 -9.92
N TRP A 74 0.16 -13.27 -10.22
CA TRP A 74 -1.08 -12.56 -9.94
C TRP A 74 -2.26 -13.17 -10.71
N SER A 75 -3.36 -13.44 -10.02
CA SER A 75 -4.63 -13.86 -10.63
C SER A 75 -5.76 -12.93 -10.20
N SER A 76 -6.43 -12.32 -11.17
CA SER A 76 -7.57 -11.46 -10.91
C SER A 76 -8.79 -12.20 -10.36
N ASN A 77 -8.81 -13.53 -10.48
CA ASN A 77 -9.91 -14.37 -10.02
C ASN A 77 -9.63 -15.05 -8.66
N ALA A 78 -8.41 -14.97 -8.15
CA ALA A 78 -8.07 -15.59 -6.89
C ALA A 78 -8.76 -14.87 -5.72
N ASN A 79 -9.08 -15.63 -4.67
CA ASN A 79 -9.74 -15.06 -3.50
C ASN A 79 -8.80 -14.16 -2.70
N PHE A 80 -9.35 -13.07 -2.22
CA PHE A 80 -8.69 -12.15 -1.32
C PHE A 80 -9.58 -11.95 -0.08
N LYS A 81 -9.00 -11.96 1.11
CA LYS A 81 -9.71 -11.82 2.38
C LYS A 81 -10.85 -12.83 2.52
N GLY A 82 -10.54 -14.11 2.30
CA GLY A 82 -11.55 -15.17 2.42
C GLY A 82 -12.62 -15.16 1.34
N GLY A 83 -12.40 -14.46 0.24
CA GLY A 83 -13.31 -14.42 -0.90
C GLY A 83 -14.25 -13.22 -0.94
N VAL A 84 -14.14 -12.27 0.01
CA VAL A 84 -14.94 -11.04 -0.04
C VAL A 84 -14.50 -10.10 -1.17
N ALA A 85 -13.27 -10.28 -1.66
CA ALA A 85 -12.75 -9.58 -2.82
C ALA A 85 -12.02 -10.55 -3.73
N LYS A 86 -11.69 -10.12 -4.94
CA LYS A 86 -10.97 -10.91 -5.94
C LYS A 86 -9.67 -10.23 -6.32
N GLY A 87 -8.67 -11.06 -6.60
CA GLY A 87 -7.32 -10.64 -6.95
C GLY A 87 -6.34 -11.03 -5.86
N ASN A 88 -5.36 -11.84 -6.21
CA ASN A 88 -4.30 -12.24 -5.28
C ASN A 88 -3.13 -12.85 -6.03
N PHE A 89 -1.99 -12.91 -5.37
CA PHE A 89 -0.87 -13.70 -5.85
C PHE A 89 -1.12 -15.18 -5.53
N LEU A 90 -0.62 -16.05 -6.39
CA LEU A 90 -0.81 -17.49 -6.26
C LEU A 90 0.37 -18.19 -5.59
N LYS A 91 1.58 -17.62 -5.66
CA LYS A 91 2.81 -18.26 -5.20
C LYS A 91 3.67 -17.30 -4.39
N ASP A 92 4.37 -17.85 -3.41
CA ASP A 92 5.40 -17.15 -2.65
C ASP A 92 4.90 -15.80 -2.12
N LYS A 93 3.66 -15.81 -1.63
CA LYS A 93 2.95 -14.61 -1.24
C LYS A 93 3.02 -14.37 0.26
N GLY A 94 2.84 -13.12 0.61
CA GLY A 94 2.74 -12.70 2.00
C GLY A 94 2.19 -11.30 2.10
N VAL A 95 2.05 -10.84 3.33
CA VAL A 95 1.55 -9.50 3.65
C VAL A 95 2.54 -8.83 4.58
N GLY A 96 2.91 -7.59 4.24
CA GLY A 96 3.66 -6.73 5.13
C GLY A 96 2.80 -5.54 5.53
N LYS A 97 3.13 -4.95 6.66
CA LYS A 97 2.46 -3.74 7.12
C LYS A 97 3.46 -2.83 7.83
N SER A 98 3.14 -1.54 7.89
CA SER A 98 3.95 -0.59 8.64
C SER A 98 3.96 -0.98 10.13
N ASP A 99 5.10 -0.73 10.78
CA ASP A 99 5.21 -0.87 12.22
C ASP A 99 4.20 0.06 12.90
N LYS A 100 3.68 -0.36 14.05
CA LYS A 100 2.69 0.43 14.80
C LYS A 100 3.18 1.82 15.22
N PHE A 101 4.50 2.03 15.23
CA PHE A 101 5.11 3.32 15.56
C PHE A 101 5.42 4.16 14.33
N PHE A 102 5.15 3.66 13.14
CA PHE A 102 5.45 4.38 11.91
C PHE A 102 4.16 4.76 11.19
N ASP A 103 3.96 6.05 11.02
CA ASP A 103 2.86 6.60 10.26
C ASP A 103 3.40 7.52 9.17
N VAL A 104 2.78 7.46 8.00
CA VAL A 104 2.98 8.48 6.96
C VAL A 104 2.02 9.62 7.29
N GLU A 105 2.57 10.80 7.56
CA GLU A 105 1.78 11.93 8.03
C GLU A 105 1.86 13.10 7.07
N PHE A 106 0.69 13.62 6.67
CA PHE A 106 0.57 14.84 5.88
C PHE A 106 -0.27 15.86 6.66
N GLU A 107 0.37 16.93 7.10
CA GLU A 107 -0.28 17.97 7.89
C GLU A 107 -0.79 19.10 7.01
N ARG A 108 -1.93 19.66 7.39
CA ARG A 108 -2.50 20.82 6.72
C ARG A 108 -1.53 22.02 6.78
N GLY A 109 -1.36 22.70 5.65
CA GLY A 109 -0.45 23.82 5.54
C GLY A 109 0.96 23.45 5.12
N TYR A 110 1.25 22.15 5.01
CA TYR A 110 2.52 21.65 4.54
C TYR A 110 2.30 20.69 3.39
N THR A 111 3.22 20.70 2.43
CA THR A 111 3.25 19.67 1.37
C THR A 111 4.51 18.86 1.56
N GLY A 112 4.47 17.62 1.11
CA GLY A 112 5.63 16.76 1.28
C GLY A 112 5.61 15.55 0.37
N THR A 113 6.77 14.91 0.32
CA THR A 113 6.96 13.66 -0.37
C THR A 113 7.54 12.65 0.61
N TYR A 114 6.89 11.50 0.69
CA TYR A 114 7.41 10.35 1.42
C TYR A 114 7.91 9.32 0.43
N SER A 115 9.06 8.75 0.68
CA SER A 115 9.64 7.70 -0.16
C SER A 115 9.70 6.41 0.63
N LEU A 116 9.00 5.39 0.11
CA LEU A 116 8.94 4.07 0.73
C LEU A 116 9.67 3.08 -0.17
N LYS A 117 10.77 2.52 0.32
CA LYS A 117 11.47 1.44 -0.35
C LYS A 117 11.17 0.14 0.39
N LEU A 118 10.38 -0.71 -0.22
CA LEU A 118 9.94 -1.95 0.39
C LEU A 118 10.89 -3.09 0.04
N GLN A 119 11.27 -3.84 1.07
CA GLN A 119 12.07 -5.05 0.93
C GLN A 119 11.41 -6.14 1.77
N LEU A 120 11.56 -7.39 1.32
CA LEU A 120 10.99 -8.54 2.02
C LEU A 120 11.72 -8.86 3.32
N TYR A 121 12.92 -8.31 3.50
CA TYR A 121 13.75 -8.51 4.69
C TYR A 121 13.91 -7.19 5.42
N THR A 122 14.37 -7.27 6.65
CA THR A 122 14.39 -6.17 7.62
C THR A 122 15.30 -4.99 7.27
N ASN A 123 15.94 -4.97 6.12
CA ASN A 123 16.92 -3.95 5.73
C ASN A 123 16.35 -2.81 4.89
N GLY A 124 15.03 -2.62 4.86
CA GLY A 124 14.42 -1.49 4.20
C GLY A 124 14.64 -0.19 4.98
N ASN A 125 14.34 0.95 4.35
CA ASN A 125 14.42 2.25 5.01
C ASN A 125 13.22 2.51 5.96
N LEU A 126 12.32 1.54 6.12
CA LEU A 126 11.13 1.62 6.95
C LEU A 126 11.01 0.41 7.85
N SER A 127 10.46 0.65 9.04
CA SER A 127 10.08 -0.44 9.92
C SER A 127 8.80 -1.09 9.42
N THR A 128 8.89 -2.35 9.06
CA THR A 128 7.75 -3.16 8.67
C THR A 128 7.68 -4.42 9.53
N VAL A 129 6.49 -4.97 9.65
CA VAL A 129 6.24 -6.23 10.35
C VAL A 129 5.39 -7.12 9.46
N GLU A 130 5.38 -8.42 9.76
CA GLU A 130 4.54 -9.36 9.05
C GLU A 130 3.06 -9.09 9.37
N GLY A 131 2.23 -9.16 8.35
CA GLY A 131 0.80 -8.99 8.47
C GLY A 131 0.05 -10.17 7.90
N SER A 132 -1.27 -10.05 7.84
CA SER A 132 -2.15 -11.02 7.20
C SER A 132 -3.23 -10.31 6.39
N GLU A 133 -3.90 -11.04 5.50
CA GLU A 133 -5.00 -10.47 4.71
C GLU A 133 -6.12 -9.91 5.58
N SER A 134 -6.30 -10.43 6.78
CA SER A 134 -7.31 -9.91 7.72
C SER A 134 -6.99 -8.50 8.23
N ASP A 135 -5.75 -8.03 8.11
CA ASP A 135 -5.37 -6.67 8.44
C ASP A 135 -5.86 -5.64 7.40
N LEU A 136 -6.25 -6.10 6.23
CA LEU A 136 -6.54 -5.26 5.06
C LEU A 136 -8.01 -4.92 4.89
#